data_38d2d8836875d25e2fa7e384e08d2eb9
#
_entry.id   38d2d8836875d25e2fa7e384e08d2eb9
#
_cell.length_a   1.000
_cell.length_b   1.000
_cell.length_c   1.000
_cell.angle_alpha   90.00
_cell.angle_beta   90.00
_cell.angle_gamma   90.00
#
_symmetry.space_group_name_H-M   'P 1'
#
loop_
_entity.id
_entity.type
_entity.pdbx_description
1 polymer ?
#
loop_
_entity_poly.entity_id
_entity_poly.type
_entity_poly.pdbx_seq_one_letter_code
_entity_poly.pdbx_strand_id
1 'polypeptide(L)'
;MRSAFPIPDRVKAFPSYLRGAGYFTSNNVKTDYNNGATQRLIAEAWDESSGEAHWRSGQRRKGQAFFAVFNDMTTHQSRTTVWPYEVFKREVQSHLSEEEIHDPGKVPLPPYYPDTPLIRKEWARMYDCVTVMDKNTGRLLKELKEDGHADNTIVFFYSDHGTGMPRGKRMLYDSGMRVALMVRFPRCYQHLAPSPPGTVNEELVSFVDFPATVLNLAELGK
;
A
#
# COMPACT_ATOMS: atom_id res chain seq x y z
N MET A 1 1.58 18.19 7.80
CA MET A 1 2.04 19.47 7.25
C MET A 1 2.53 19.19 5.83
N ARG A 2 2.05 19.91 4.83
CA ARG A 2 2.54 19.76 3.46
C ARG A 2 3.68 20.74 3.23
N SER A 3 4.76 20.29 2.58
CA SER A 3 5.92 21.12 2.27
C SER A 3 6.04 21.29 0.76
N ALA A 4 6.40 22.49 0.32
CA ALA A 4 6.82 22.79 -1.05
C ALA A 4 8.32 23.14 -1.10
N PHE A 5 9.09 22.75 -0.09
CA PHE A 5 10.50 23.05 -0.02
C PHE A 5 11.25 22.41 -1.19
N PRO A 6 12.13 23.14 -1.89
CA PRO A 6 12.89 22.58 -2.99
C PRO A 6 13.90 21.52 -2.50
N ILE A 7 14.11 20.51 -3.31
CA ILE A 7 15.14 19.51 -3.08
C ILE A 7 16.17 19.55 -4.22
N PRO A 8 17.45 19.24 -3.97
CA PRO A 8 18.48 19.25 -4.99
C PRO A 8 18.16 18.31 -6.17
N ASP A 9 18.57 18.67 -7.39
CA ASP A 9 18.28 17.87 -8.58
C ASP A 9 18.94 16.47 -8.56
N ARG A 10 20.04 16.32 -7.80
CA ARG A 10 20.67 15.00 -7.60
C ARG A 10 19.82 14.02 -6.76
N VAL A 11 18.83 14.53 -6.01
CA VAL A 11 17.94 13.68 -5.21
C VAL A 11 16.84 13.12 -6.12
N LYS A 12 16.83 11.81 -6.27
CA LYS A 12 15.88 11.07 -7.11
C LYS A 12 15.00 10.17 -6.25
N ALA A 13 13.80 9.89 -6.71
CA ALA A 13 12.97 8.82 -6.15
C ALA A 13 13.56 7.47 -6.60
N PHE A 14 13.61 6.48 -5.70
CA PHE A 14 14.27 5.20 -6.00
C PHE A 14 13.71 4.46 -7.23
N PRO A 15 12.39 4.55 -7.60
CA PRO A 15 11.92 3.90 -8.81
C PRO A 15 12.59 4.41 -10.10
N SER A 16 13.18 5.62 -10.09
CA SER A 16 13.92 6.13 -11.24
C SER A 16 15.16 5.28 -11.58
N TYR A 17 15.77 4.65 -10.58
CA TYR A 17 16.90 3.72 -10.79
C TYR A 17 16.43 2.42 -11.43
N LEU A 18 15.28 1.87 -11.02
CA LEU A 18 14.65 0.71 -11.65
C LEU A 18 14.29 1.00 -13.10
N ARG A 19 13.69 2.17 -13.34
CA ARG A 19 13.36 2.63 -14.69
C ARG A 19 14.62 2.77 -15.57
N GLY A 20 15.68 3.35 -15.02
CA GLY A 20 16.97 3.46 -15.69
C GLY A 20 17.61 2.10 -16.01
N ALA A 21 17.32 1.07 -15.22
CA ALA A 21 17.73 -0.31 -15.46
C ALA A 21 16.80 -1.09 -16.41
N GLY A 22 15.80 -0.43 -16.97
CA GLY A 22 14.92 -1.02 -17.99
C GLY A 22 13.61 -1.62 -17.48
N TYR A 23 13.31 -1.49 -16.18
CA TYR A 23 11.99 -1.84 -15.68
C TYR A 23 10.92 -0.88 -16.22
N PHE A 24 9.73 -1.41 -16.48
CA PHE A 24 8.53 -0.58 -16.60
C PHE A 24 8.05 -0.20 -15.21
N THR A 25 7.88 1.09 -14.96
CA THR A 25 7.52 1.60 -13.63
C THR A 25 6.13 2.22 -13.65
N SER A 26 5.22 1.75 -12.79
CA SER A 26 3.85 2.27 -12.72
C SER A 26 3.41 2.59 -11.28
N ASN A 27 2.66 3.69 -11.11
CA ASN A 27 2.13 4.13 -9.83
C ASN A 27 0.63 4.43 -9.93
N ASN A 28 -0.17 3.67 -9.22
CA ASN A 28 -1.61 3.84 -9.10
C ASN A 28 -1.96 4.23 -7.67
N VAL A 29 -2.11 5.52 -7.30
CA VAL A 29 -1.89 6.77 -8.04
C VAL A 29 -1.34 7.85 -7.10
N LYS A 30 -1.06 7.51 -5.82
CA LYS A 30 -0.71 8.50 -4.80
C LYS A 30 0.70 9.07 -5.04
N THR A 31 0.80 10.40 -5.04
CA THR A 31 2.03 11.15 -5.30
C THR A 31 2.29 12.28 -4.29
N ASP A 32 1.83 12.12 -3.05
CA ASP A 32 1.98 13.10 -1.97
C ASP A 32 3.45 13.19 -1.47
N TYR A 33 4.39 13.53 -2.35
CA TYR A 33 5.83 13.56 -2.02
C TYR A 33 6.25 14.73 -1.12
N ASN A 34 5.35 15.67 -0.87
CA ASN A 34 5.53 16.77 0.09
C ASN A 34 6.80 17.61 -0.09
N ASN A 35 7.19 17.87 -1.34
CA ASN A 35 8.32 18.73 -1.70
C ASN A 35 8.04 19.55 -2.97
N GLY A 36 8.87 20.54 -3.24
CA GLY A 36 8.72 21.43 -4.40
C GLY A 36 9.08 20.78 -5.76
N ALA A 37 9.70 19.60 -5.75
CA ALA A 37 10.12 18.88 -6.96
C ALA A 37 9.17 17.73 -7.32
N THR A 38 7.96 17.70 -6.77
CA THR A 38 7.01 16.57 -6.93
C THR A 38 6.80 16.20 -8.41
N GLN A 39 6.56 17.16 -9.31
CA GLN A 39 6.33 16.89 -10.73
C GLN A 39 7.57 16.30 -11.42
N ARG A 40 8.76 16.82 -11.10
CA ARG A 40 10.02 16.27 -11.59
C ARG A 40 10.22 14.82 -11.14
N LEU A 41 10.00 14.55 -9.84
CA LEU A 41 10.14 13.20 -9.30
C LEU A 41 9.15 12.21 -9.92
N ILE A 42 7.92 12.64 -10.20
CA ILE A 42 6.93 11.81 -10.91
C ILE A 42 7.43 11.48 -12.32
N ALA A 43 7.83 12.50 -13.06
CA ALA A 43 8.29 12.32 -14.44
C ALA A 43 9.56 11.47 -14.57
N GLU A 44 10.46 11.53 -13.60
CA GLU A 44 11.70 10.75 -13.56
C GLU A 44 11.47 9.30 -13.12
N ALA A 45 10.54 9.08 -12.18
CA ALA A 45 10.34 7.79 -11.52
C ALA A 45 9.39 6.84 -12.25
N TRP A 46 8.39 7.37 -12.94
CA TRP A 46 7.28 6.58 -13.45
C TRP A 46 7.13 6.69 -14.97
N ASP A 47 6.97 5.54 -15.64
CA ASP A 47 6.50 5.50 -17.03
C ASP A 47 5.01 5.84 -17.08
N GLU A 48 4.24 5.42 -16.05
CA GLU A 48 2.83 5.69 -15.91
C GLU A 48 2.48 5.98 -14.46
N SER A 49 1.78 7.11 -14.20
CA SER A 49 1.31 7.48 -12.86
C SER A 49 -0.10 8.05 -12.97
N SER A 50 -1.11 7.21 -12.75
CA SER A 50 -2.53 7.54 -12.88
C SER A 50 -3.39 6.52 -12.12
N GLY A 51 -4.70 6.73 -12.07
CA GLY A 51 -5.65 5.76 -11.53
C GLY A 51 -5.74 4.47 -12.34
N GLU A 52 -5.27 4.48 -13.58
CA GLU A 52 -5.26 3.33 -14.49
C GLU A 52 -3.87 2.68 -14.61
N ALA A 53 -2.85 3.26 -13.95
CA ALA A 53 -1.48 2.76 -14.04
C ALA A 53 -1.38 1.32 -13.56
N HIS A 54 -0.78 0.45 -14.41
CA HIS A 54 -0.78 -0.99 -14.18
C HIS A 54 0.37 -1.67 -14.92
N TRP A 55 0.84 -2.83 -14.45
CA TRP A 55 1.83 -3.65 -15.20
C TRP A 55 1.29 -4.15 -16.55
N ARG A 56 -0.05 -4.13 -16.75
CA ARG A 56 -0.72 -4.48 -18.02
C ARG A 56 -0.71 -3.35 -19.04
N SER A 57 -0.13 -2.19 -18.74
CA SER A 57 -0.09 -1.05 -19.64
C SER A 57 0.42 -1.43 -21.03
N GLY A 58 -0.22 -0.90 -22.07
CA GLY A 58 0.22 -1.05 -23.45
C GLY A 58 1.59 -0.41 -23.75
N GLN A 59 2.09 0.44 -22.84
CA GLN A 59 3.42 1.02 -22.94
C GLN A 59 4.53 0.05 -22.50
N ARG A 60 4.18 -0.98 -21.69
CA ARG A 60 5.13 -2.01 -21.27
C ARG A 60 5.43 -2.97 -22.42
N ARG A 61 6.70 -3.14 -22.74
CA ARG A 61 7.12 -4.09 -23.77
C ARG A 61 6.91 -5.55 -23.31
N LYS A 62 6.63 -6.44 -24.25
CA LYS A 62 6.54 -7.87 -23.96
C LYS A 62 7.83 -8.39 -23.29
N GLY A 63 7.71 -9.05 -22.17
CA GLY A 63 8.84 -9.58 -21.41
C GLY A 63 9.61 -8.56 -20.57
N GLN A 64 9.23 -7.28 -20.61
CA GLN A 64 9.88 -6.26 -19.79
C GLN A 64 9.53 -6.48 -18.31
N ALA A 65 10.56 -6.50 -17.45
CA ALA A 65 10.37 -6.47 -16.00
C ALA A 65 9.59 -5.23 -15.56
N PHE A 66 8.87 -5.31 -14.47
CA PHE A 66 8.07 -4.18 -13.98
C PHE A 66 8.25 -3.95 -12.47
N PHE A 67 8.05 -2.71 -12.08
CA PHE A 67 7.85 -2.28 -10.71
C PHE A 67 6.53 -1.51 -10.65
N ALA A 68 5.52 -2.10 -10.00
CA ALA A 68 4.18 -1.54 -9.95
C ALA A 68 3.76 -1.26 -8.50
N VAL A 69 3.29 -0.05 -8.25
CA VAL A 69 2.77 0.38 -6.94
C VAL A 69 1.26 0.62 -7.05
N PHE A 70 0.51 0.04 -6.13
CA PHE A 70 -0.92 0.25 -5.97
C PHE A 70 -1.20 0.85 -4.61
N ASN A 71 -1.82 2.01 -4.59
CA ASN A 71 -2.18 2.72 -3.37
C ASN A 71 -3.67 2.53 -3.10
N ASP A 72 -4.04 1.51 -2.31
CA ASP A 72 -5.43 1.34 -1.91
C ASP A 72 -5.83 2.42 -0.92
N MET A 73 -6.79 3.25 -1.31
CA MET A 73 -7.29 4.36 -0.50
C MET A 73 -8.51 3.98 0.34
N THR A 74 -8.96 2.73 0.31
CA THR A 74 -10.19 2.31 0.97
C THR A 74 -10.12 2.48 2.49
N THR A 75 -8.97 2.19 3.10
CA THR A 75 -8.75 2.36 4.54
C THR A 75 -8.32 3.78 4.96
N HIS A 76 -8.24 4.72 4.00
CA HIS A 76 -7.85 6.10 4.32
C HIS A 76 -8.86 6.77 5.26
N GLN A 77 -8.36 7.61 6.18
CA GLN A 77 -9.13 8.30 7.21
C GLN A 77 -10.42 8.96 6.71
N SER A 78 -10.42 9.51 5.49
CA SER A 78 -11.62 10.15 4.93
C SER A 78 -12.81 9.20 4.85
N ARG A 79 -12.59 7.95 4.53
CA ARG A 79 -13.65 6.94 4.39
C ARG A 79 -14.14 6.43 5.73
N THR A 80 -13.22 6.25 6.67
CA THR A 80 -13.56 5.68 7.98
C THR A 80 -14.27 6.66 8.90
N THR A 81 -13.88 7.95 8.92
CA THR A 81 -14.38 8.90 9.94
C THR A 81 -14.90 10.23 9.40
N VAL A 82 -14.70 10.56 8.12
CA VAL A 82 -15.02 11.89 7.58
C VAL A 82 -16.24 11.87 6.67
N TRP A 83 -16.36 10.86 5.81
CA TRP A 83 -17.47 10.80 4.86
C TRP A 83 -18.83 10.67 5.56
N PRO A 84 -19.88 11.35 5.06
CA PRO A 84 -21.25 11.06 5.47
C PRO A 84 -21.56 9.57 5.31
N TYR A 85 -22.38 9.03 6.19
CA TYR A 85 -22.61 7.57 6.21
C TYR A 85 -23.24 7.05 4.91
N GLU A 86 -24.10 7.82 4.26
CA GLU A 86 -24.70 7.44 2.97
C GLU A 86 -23.66 7.35 1.85
N VAL A 87 -22.66 8.25 1.87
CA VAL A 87 -21.51 8.16 0.95
C VAL A 87 -20.69 6.91 1.25
N PHE A 88 -20.42 6.64 2.51
CA PHE A 88 -19.70 5.44 2.94
C PHE A 88 -20.42 4.15 2.49
N LYS A 89 -21.73 4.06 2.68
CA LYS A 89 -22.51 2.90 2.20
C LYS A 89 -22.36 2.70 0.70
N ARG A 90 -22.48 3.76 -0.08
CA ARG A 90 -22.39 3.70 -1.53
C ARG A 90 -20.98 3.32 -2.01
N GLU A 91 -19.95 3.88 -1.40
CA GLU A 91 -18.56 3.77 -1.90
C GLU A 91 -17.76 2.62 -1.25
N VAL A 92 -18.23 2.08 -0.14
CA VAL A 92 -17.54 1.00 0.59
C VAL A 92 -18.46 -0.20 0.78
N GLN A 93 -19.59 -0.05 1.48
CA GLN A 93 -20.44 -1.20 1.81
C GLN A 93 -21.11 -1.83 0.58
N SER A 94 -21.29 -1.09 -0.52
CA SER A 94 -21.77 -1.65 -1.79
C SER A 94 -20.87 -2.75 -2.39
N HIS A 95 -19.62 -2.84 -1.94
CA HIS A 95 -18.68 -3.89 -2.33
C HIS A 95 -18.69 -5.11 -1.39
N LEU A 96 -19.52 -5.09 -0.37
CA LEU A 96 -19.68 -6.14 0.63
C LEU A 96 -21.04 -6.83 0.47
N SER A 97 -21.11 -8.12 0.77
CA SER A 97 -22.39 -8.78 1.04
C SER A 97 -22.92 -8.36 2.40
N GLU A 98 -24.21 -8.63 2.66
CA GLU A 98 -24.81 -8.35 3.97
C GLU A 98 -24.09 -9.04 5.13
N GLU A 99 -23.55 -10.24 4.88
CA GLU A 99 -22.81 -11.03 5.87
C GLU A 99 -21.39 -10.50 6.13
N GLU A 100 -20.83 -9.75 5.21
CA GLU A 100 -19.49 -9.13 5.32
C GLU A 100 -19.54 -7.75 6.01
N ILE A 101 -20.72 -7.14 6.12
CA ILE A 101 -20.87 -5.85 6.79
C ILE A 101 -20.77 -6.06 8.31
N HIS A 102 -19.85 -5.35 8.94
CA HIS A 102 -19.58 -5.52 10.36
C HIS A 102 -20.65 -4.88 11.24
N ASP A 103 -21.20 -5.70 12.14
CA ASP A 103 -22.14 -5.25 13.17
C ASP A 103 -21.40 -4.43 14.24
N PRO A 104 -21.74 -3.14 14.45
CA PRO A 104 -21.13 -2.32 15.49
C PRO A 104 -21.20 -2.94 16.90
N GLY A 105 -22.25 -3.72 17.19
CA GLY A 105 -22.40 -4.41 18.46
C GLY A 105 -21.38 -5.52 18.72
N LYS A 106 -20.75 -6.05 17.66
CA LYS A 106 -19.86 -7.22 17.73
C LYS A 106 -18.39 -6.91 17.45
N VAL A 107 -18.08 -5.73 16.91
CA VAL A 107 -16.69 -5.39 16.57
C VAL A 107 -15.81 -5.32 17.81
N PRO A 108 -14.60 -5.91 17.79
CA PRO A 108 -13.65 -5.76 18.87
C PRO A 108 -13.14 -4.32 18.93
N LEU A 109 -13.05 -3.75 20.12
CA LEU A 109 -12.47 -2.43 20.34
C LEU A 109 -11.11 -2.57 21.02
N PRO A 110 -10.09 -1.79 20.62
CA PRO A 110 -8.89 -1.66 21.41
C PRO A 110 -9.25 -1.14 22.84
N PRO A 111 -8.60 -1.65 23.90
CA PRO A 111 -9.02 -1.39 25.28
C PRO A 111 -8.92 0.08 25.72
N TYR A 112 -8.22 0.90 24.96
CA TYR A 112 -8.07 2.34 25.24
C TYR A 112 -9.17 3.22 24.60
N TYR A 113 -10.14 2.62 23.89
CA TYR A 113 -11.31 3.36 23.39
C TYR A 113 -12.49 3.25 24.36
N PRO A 114 -13.26 4.32 24.55
CA PRO A 114 -14.52 4.21 25.27
C PRO A 114 -15.52 3.37 24.47
N ASP A 115 -16.17 2.45 25.14
CA ASP A 115 -17.20 1.62 24.53
C ASP A 115 -18.53 2.39 24.43
N THR A 116 -18.71 3.08 23.32
CA THR A 116 -19.89 3.86 23.00
C THR A 116 -20.44 3.50 21.63
N PRO A 117 -21.75 3.71 21.36
CA PRO A 117 -22.34 3.45 20.05
C PRO A 117 -21.61 4.17 18.91
N LEU A 118 -21.13 5.39 19.14
CA LEU A 118 -20.36 6.16 18.14
C LEU A 118 -19.05 5.47 17.80
N ILE A 119 -18.26 5.14 18.81
CA ILE A 119 -16.95 4.48 18.61
C ILE A 119 -17.12 3.12 17.95
N ARG A 120 -18.09 2.32 18.40
CA ARG A 120 -18.38 1.03 17.77
C ARG A 120 -18.75 1.18 16.28
N LYS A 121 -19.57 2.17 15.93
CA LYS A 121 -19.93 2.47 14.56
C LYS A 121 -18.71 2.83 13.71
N GLU A 122 -17.81 3.70 14.20
CA GLU A 122 -16.61 4.09 13.46
C GLU A 122 -15.63 2.92 13.30
N TRP A 123 -15.52 2.04 14.29
CA TRP A 123 -14.71 0.82 14.17
C TRP A 123 -15.33 -0.19 13.19
N ALA A 124 -16.65 -0.37 13.19
CA ALA A 124 -17.32 -1.21 12.19
C ALA A 124 -17.02 -0.72 10.76
N ARG A 125 -17.10 0.60 10.53
CA ARG A 125 -16.71 1.21 9.25
C ARG A 125 -15.25 0.93 8.90
N MET A 126 -14.34 0.98 9.88
CA MET A 126 -12.93 0.65 9.65
C MET A 126 -12.76 -0.80 9.22
N TYR A 127 -13.45 -1.75 9.86
CA TYR A 127 -13.41 -3.16 9.47
C TYR A 127 -14.01 -3.39 8.08
N ASP A 128 -15.12 -2.73 7.75
CA ASP A 128 -15.69 -2.77 6.39
C ASP A 128 -14.65 -2.30 5.34
N CYS A 129 -13.96 -1.18 5.62
CA CYS A 129 -12.89 -0.70 4.75
C CYS A 129 -11.75 -1.71 4.59
N VAL A 130 -11.36 -2.40 5.67
CA VAL A 130 -10.31 -3.43 5.64
C VAL A 130 -10.76 -4.62 4.78
N THR A 131 -12.00 -5.06 4.91
CA THR A 131 -12.55 -6.16 4.10
C THR A 131 -12.56 -5.81 2.61
N VAL A 132 -12.96 -4.59 2.24
CA VAL A 132 -12.91 -4.15 0.84
C VAL A 132 -11.47 -4.04 0.34
N MET A 133 -10.55 -3.51 1.12
CA MET A 133 -9.12 -3.44 0.78
C MET A 133 -8.53 -4.86 0.56
N ASP A 134 -8.90 -5.82 1.40
CA ASP A 134 -8.47 -7.22 1.24
C ASP A 134 -8.98 -7.82 -0.08
N LYS A 135 -10.26 -7.58 -0.42
CA LYS A 135 -10.83 -7.98 -1.73
C LYS A 135 -10.08 -7.34 -2.91
N ASN A 136 -9.72 -6.06 -2.82
CA ASN A 136 -8.94 -5.36 -3.85
C ASN A 136 -7.54 -5.98 -3.99
N THR A 137 -6.89 -6.29 -2.88
CA THR A 137 -5.60 -6.99 -2.86
C THR A 137 -5.71 -8.37 -3.48
N GLY A 138 -6.75 -9.14 -3.11
CA GLY A 138 -7.05 -10.46 -3.67
C GLY A 138 -7.24 -10.41 -5.18
N ARG A 139 -7.94 -9.37 -5.71
CA ARG A 139 -8.10 -9.15 -7.14
C ARG A 139 -6.75 -8.93 -7.84
N LEU A 140 -5.89 -8.06 -7.32
CA LEU A 140 -4.56 -7.81 -7.89
C LEU A 140 -3.69 -9.08 -7.89
N LEU A 141 -3.73 -9.87 -6.82
CA LEU A 141 -2.99 -11.14 -6.76
C LEU A 141 -3.53 -12.17 -7.76
N LYS A 142 -4.85 -12.21 -7.97
CA LYS A 142 -5.48 -13.04 -8.99
C LYS A 142 -5.05 -12.61 -10.38
N GLU A 143 -5.09 -11.32 -10.69
CA GLU A 143 -4.63 -10.77 -11.96
C GLU A 143 -3.15 -11.08 -12.23
N LEU A 144 -2.30 -10.96 -11.21
CA LEU A 144 -0.88 -11.30 -11.31
C LEU A 144 -0.67 -12.79 -11.67
N LYS A 145 -1.52 -13.67 -11.10
CA LYS A 145 -1.51 -15.11 -11.42
C LYS A 145 -2.02 -15.40 -12.82
N GLU A 146 -3.12 -14.77 -13.23
CA GLU A 146 -3.71 -14.93 -14.57
C GLU A 146 -2.77 -14.48 -15.67
N ASP A 147 -1.96 -13.44 -15.41
CA ASP A 147 -0.93 -12.94 -16.33
C ASP A 147 0.34 -13.82 -16.35
N GLY A 148 0.42 -14.87 -15.54
CA GLY A 148 1.58 -15.74 -15.44
C GLY A 148 2.78 -15.12 -14.71
N HIS A 149 2.57 -14.07 -13.92
CA HIS A 149 3.64 -13.36 -13.21
C HIS A 149 3.77 -13.74 -11.73
N ALA A 150 2.82 -14.49 -11.17
CA ALA A 150 2.80 -14.80 -9.74
C ALA A 150 4.05 -15.53 -9.24
N ASP A 151 4.66 -16.39 -10.09
CA ASP A 151 5.86 -17.16 -9.74
C ASP A 151 7.18 -16.41 -10.02
N ASN A 152 7.09 -15.20 -10.57
CA ASN A 152 8.22 -14.36 -10.94
C ASN A 152 8.09 -12.91 -10.42
N THR A 153 7.32 -12.69 -9.37
CA THR A 153 7.12 -11.35 -8.79
C THR A 153 7.18 -11.40 -7.28
N ILE A 154 8.08 -10.65 -6.67
CA ILE A 154 8.11 -10.40 -5.24
C ILE A 154 7.01 -9.37 -4.93
N VAL A 155 6.15 -9.66 -3.97
CA VAL A 155 5.03 -8.80 -3.60
C VAL A 155 5.24 -8.26 -2.20
N PHE A 156 5.21 -6.94 -2.06
CA PHE A 156 5.20 -6.22 -0.79
C PHE A 156 3.77 -5.73 -0.52
N PHE A 157 3.21 -6.12 0.61
CA PHE A 157 1.97 -5.56 1.14
C PHE A 157 2.28 -4.85 2.46
N TYR A 158 1.92 -3.57 2.57
CA TYR A 158 2.18 -2.80 3.79
C TYR A 158 1.21 -1.63 3.93
N SER A 159 1.08 -1.13 5.16
CA SER A 159 0.42 0.15 5.45
C SER A 159 1.47 1.23 5.68
N ASP A 160 1.22 2.44 5.20
CA ASP A 160 2.13 3.59 5.39
C ASP A 160 2.15 4.11 6.84
N HIS A 161 1.11 3.87 7.61
CA HIS A 161 0.98 4.19 9.04
C HIS A 161 -0.24 3.46 9.63
N GLY A 162 -0.46 3.59 10.93
CA GLY A 162 -1.63 3.04 11.61
C GLY A 162 -2.95 3.66 11.15
N THR A 163 -4.06 3.13 11.65
CA THR A 163 -5.42 3.52 11.25
C THR A 163 -5.67 5.02 11.34
N GLY A 164 -6.64 5.54 10.58
CA GLY A 164 -7.12 6.92 10.70
C GLY A 164 -7.84 7.27 12.00
N MET A 165 -7.97 6.30 12.90
CA MET A 165 -8.60 6.43 14.22
C MET A 165 -7.69 7.14 15.23
N PRO A 166 -8.22 7.71 16.33
CA PRO A 166 -7.39 8.27 17.40
C PRO A 166 -6.29 7.32 17.88
N ARG A 167 -5.12 7.85 18.23
CA ARG A 167 -3.88 7.13 18.57
C ARG A 167 -3.20 6.36 17.43
N GLY A 168 -3.80 6.29 16.24
CA GLY A 168 -3.19 5.71 15.04
C GLY A 168 -2.41 6.77 14.24
N LYS A 169 -2.95 7.18 13.11
CA LYS A 169 -2.34 8.17 12.20
C LYS A 169 -1.82 9.41 12.95
N ARG A 170 -0.58 9.83 12.67
CA ARG A 170 0.13 10.99 13.26
C ARG A 170 0.59 10.81 14.71
N MET A 171 0.41 9.66 15.31
CA MET A 171 0.77 9.42 16.70
C MET A 171 1.90 8.40 16.81
N LEU A 172 2.82 8.62 17.75
CA LEU A 172 3.98 7.76 17.99
C LEU A 172 3.66 6.64 19.01
N TYR A 173 2.46 6.10 18.96
CA TYR A 173 2.08 4.89 19.67
C TYR A 173 2.29 3.67 18.76
N ASP A 174 2.36 2.48 19.34
CA ASP A 174 2.42 1.22 18.58
C ASP A 174 1.31 1.14 17.53
N SER A 175 0.10 1.57 17.88
CA SER A 175 -1.04 1.64 16.96
C SER A 175 -0.84 2.59 15.76
N GLY A 176 0.13 3.49 15.82
CA GLY A 176 0.51 4.38 14.72
C GLY A 176 1.74 3.91 13.96
N MET A 177 2.68 3.24 14.63
CA MET A 177 4.00 2.88 14.09
C MET A 177 4.13 1.40 13.71
N ARG A 178 3.53 0.49 14.50
CA ARG A 178 3.55 -0.94 14.23
C ARG A 178 2.46 -1.27 13.21
N VAL A 179 2.85 -1.29 11.94
CA VAL A 179 1.94 -1.48 10.81
C VAL A 179 2.13 -2.85 10.16
N ALA A 180 1.13 -3.28 9.39
CA ALA A 180 1.26 -4.50 8.63
C ALA A 180 2.38 -4.37 7.59
N LEU A 181 3.26 -5.37 7.54
CA LEU A 181 4.23 -5.56 6.48
C LEU A 181 4.31 -7.06 6.18
N MET A 182 4.00 -7.43 4.96
CA MET A 182 4.13 -8.79 4.47
C MET A 182 4.90 -8.78 3.16
N VAL A 183 5.88 -9.67 3.03
CA VAL A 183 6.64 -9.84 1.78
C VAL A 183 6.50 -11.28 1.32
N ARG A 184 5.95 -11.45 0.11
CA ARG A 184 5.84 -12.75 -0.54
C ARG A 184 6.99 -12.91 -1.52
N PHE A 185 7.87 -13.87 -1.26
CA PHE A 185 8.87 -14.33 -2.21
C PHE A 185 8.30 -15.52 -2.99
N PRO A 186 8.19 -15.45 -4.33
CA PRO A 186 7.78 -16.57 -5.12
C PRO A 186 8.89 -17.64 -5.14
N ARG A 187 8.54 -18.86 -5.60
CA ARG A 187 9.45 -20.01 -5.54
C ARG A 187 10.83 -19.73 -6.16
N CYS A 188 10.88 -19.03 -7.29
CA CYS A 188 12.15 -18.74 -7.97
C CYS A 188 13.05 -17.77 -7.17
N TYR A 189 12.48 -16.94 -6.28
CA TYR A 189 13.20 -15.97 -5.43
C TYR A 189 13.21 -16.36 -3.95
N GLN A 190 12.80 -17.59 -3.60
CA GLN A 190 12.74 -18.05 -2.22
C GLN A 190 14.11 -18.01 -1.51
N HIS A 191 15.20 -18.17 -2.27
CA HIS A 191 16.56 -18.09 -1.76
C HIS A 191 16.98 -16.68 -1.28
N LEU A 192 16.22 -15.64 -1.64
CA LEU A 192 16.42 -14.26 -1.21
C LEU A 192 15.60 -13.93 0.07
N ALA A 193 14.68 -14.81 0.46
CA ALA A 193 13.84 -14.59 1.63
C ALA A 193 14.67 -14.73 2.92
N PRO A 194 14.54 -13.80 3.89
CA PRO A 194 15.27 -13.88 5.15
C PRO A 194 14.76 -15.00 6.06
N SER A 195 13.58 -15.52 5.81
CA SER A 195 12.91 -16.52 6.64
C SER A 195 12.04 -17.46 5.79
N PRO A 196 11.72 -18.68 6.25
CA PRO A 196 10.81 -19.58 5.55
C PRO A 196 9.41 -18.98 5.34
N PRO A 197 8.67 -19.41 4.30
CA PRO A 197 7.30 -18.96 4.09
C PRO A 197 6.40 -19.24 5.30
N GLY A 198 5.49 -18.30 5.60
CA GLY A 198 4.52 -18.41 6.70
C GLY A 198 5.12 -18.13 8.09
N THR A 199 6.35 -17.65 8.17
CA THR A 199 6.96 -17.25 9.45
C THR A 199 6.79 -15.76 9.71
N VAL A 200 6.85 -15.38 11.00
CA VAL A 200 6.95 -13.98 11.44
C VAL A 200 8.42 -13.66 11.68
N ASN A 201 8.87 -12.52 11.17
CA ASN A 201 10.17 -11.95 11.46
C ASN A 201 10.01 -10.80 12.47
N GLU A 202 10.75 -10.84 13.56
CA GLU A 202 10.70 -9.86 14.66
C GLU A 202 11.73 -8.73 14.52
N GLU A 203 12.47 -8.69 13.41
CA GLU A 203 13.44 -7.63 13.16
C GLU A 203 12.75 -6.27 12.95
N LEU A 204 13.39 -5.22 13.42
CA LEU A 204 12.90 -3.85 13.23
C LEU A 204 13.12 -3.41 11.78
N VAL A 205 12.04 -3.02 11.13
CA VAL A 205 12.04 -2.54 9.74
C VAL A 205 11.40 -1.16 9.66
N SER A 206 11.97 -0.29 8.85
CA SER A 206 11.41 1.02 8.54
C SER A 206 11.31 1.25 7.03
N PHE A 207 10.42 2.16 6.60
CA PHE A 207 10.29 2.48 5.17
C PHE A 207 11.56 3.07 4.54
N VAL A 208 12.48 3.61 5.33
CA VAL A 208 13.79 4.05 4.85
C VAL A 208 14.63 2.87 4.31
N ASP A 209 14.33 1.64 4.73
CA ASP A 209 15.01 0.43 4.27
C ASP A 209 14.51 -0.06 2.90
N PHE A 210 13.28 0.31 2.52
CA PHE A 210 12.65 -0.17 1.29
C PHE A 210 13.42 0.16 0.01
N PRO A 211 13.87 1.41 -0.22
CA PRO A 211 14.65 1.72 -1.41
C PRO A 211 15.87 0.83 -1.57
N ALA A 212 16.68 0.70 -0.51
CA ALA A 212 17.88 -0.13 -0.52
C ALA A 212 17.53 -1.61 -0.74
N THR A 213 16.51 -2.12 -0.06
CA THR A 213 16.04 -3.50 -0.20
C THR A 213 15.58 -3.80 -1.62
N VAL A 214 14.70 -2.95 -2.19
CA VAL A 214 14.17 -3.16 -3.54
C VAL A 214 15.26 -3.08 -4.59
N LEU A 215 16.17 -2.10 -4.48
CA LEU A 215 17.28 -1.97 -5.42
C LEU A 215 18.26 -3.16 -5.31
N ASN A 216 18.50 -3.66 -4.12
CA ASN A 216 19.33 -4.85 -3.92
C ASN A 216 18.67 -6.11 -4.49
N LEU A 217 17.37 -6.32 -4.28
CA LEU A 217 16.60 -7.42 -4.87
C LEU A 217 16.56 -7.35 -6.41
N ALA A 218 16.67 -6.16 -6.98
CA ALA A 218 16.78 -5.93 -8.42
C ALA A 218 18.23 -5.97 -8.93
N GLU A 219 19.21 -6.33 -8.08
CA GLU A 219 20.66 -6.37 -8.39
C GLU A 219 21.25 -5.00 -8.79
N LEU A 220 20.64 -3.91 -8.34
CA LEU A 220 21.04 -2.52 -8.59
C LEU A 220 21.74 -1.87 -7.40
N GLY A 221 21.94 -2.59 -6.31
CA GLY A 221 22.45 -2.10 -5.02
C GLY A 221 23.99 -1.99 -4.93
N LYS A 222 24.71 -1.81 -6.05
CA LYS A 222 26.18 -1.65 -6.07
C LYS A 222 26.58 -0.20 -6.28
#